data_54669dc5c582e5e1d5a79ea3b6a35cf0
#
_entry.id   54669dc5c582e5e1d5a79ea3b6a35cf0
#
_cell.length_a   1.000
_cell.length_b   1.000
_cell.length_c   1.000
_cell.angle_alpha   90.00
_cell.angle_beta   90.00
_cell.angle_gamma   90.00
#
_symmetry.space_group_name_H-M   'P 1'
#
loop_
_entity.id
_entity.type
_entity.pdbx_description
1 polymer ?
#
loop_
_entity_poly.entity_id
_entity_poly.type
_entity_poly.pdbx_seq_one_letter_code
_entity_poly.pdbx_strand_id
1 'polypeptide(L)'
;MNSPIAVIGGTGRVGRLVTRRLLDRGEAVRVVGRSAERGRELPEQAQFFLGDVREPETLRIPLRGCSAIIYTVEPGTDPAGPDSPESTVHTGVRNALAAAWGGAVPPQFVLVSQRYVTRRDHPMNAYGRMLDWRLAGEDAVRMSGLPYTVVRPSWLTDLEEDSRITLEQGDRRDGYVSRRDVAEACVQALYCPSARGVTFEMRSEPGSGPADWEPLFARLRTDEPAREAGARQLLAPVADRAIA
;
A
#
# COMPACT_ATOMS: atom_id res chain seq x y z
N MET A 1 11.64 -3.69 22.98
CA MET A 1 11.58 -2.71 21.86
C MET A 1 10.52 -3.21 20.91
N ASN A 2 9.57 -2.36 20.56
CA ASN A 2 8.54 -2.73 19.58
C ASN A 2 9.19 -2.96 18.20
N SER A 3 8.75 -3.99 17.48
CA SER A 3 9.20 -4.22 16.11
C SER A 3 8.80 -3.02 15.24
N PRO A 4 9.69 -2.48 14.39
CA PRO A 4 9.40 -1.28 13.61
C PRO A 4 8.32 -1.52 12.56
N ILE A 5 7.68 -0.43 12.12
CA ILE A 5 6.77 -0.39 10.98
C ILE A 5 7.51 0.26 9.81
N ALA A 6 7.51 -0.39 8.64
CA ALA A 6 8.11 0.17 7.44
C ALA A 6 7.07 0.91 6.59
N VAL A 7 7.43 2.10 6.08
CA VAL A 7 6.63 2.88 5.12
C VAL A 7 7.43 3.00 3.82
N ILE A 8 7.07 2.20 2.82
CA ILE A 8 7.67 2.23 1.49
C ILE A 8 6.99 3.34 0.69
N GLY A 9 7.78 4.27 0.16
CA GLY A 9 7.26 5.52 -0.41
C GLY A 9 6.94 6.58 0.65
N GLY A 10 7.50 6.46 1.86
CA GLY A 10 7.23 7.35 2.99
C GLY A 10 7.70 8.81 2.80
N THR A 11 8.46 9.10 1.76
CA THR A 11 8.79 10.48 1.33
C THR A 11 7.75 11.09 0.37
N GLY A 12 6.74 10.32 -0.04
CA GLY A 12 5.63 10.77 -0.89
C GLY A 12 4.52 11.47 -0.10
N ARG A 13 3.50 11.98 -0.80
CA ARG A 13 2.43 12.79 -0.19
C ARG A 13 1.61 12.02 0.86
N VAL A 14 1.16 10.80 0.55
CA VAL A 14 0.45 9.92 1.51
C VAL A 14 1.44 9.36 2.54
N GLY A 15 2.59 8.87 2.08
CA GLY A 15 3.57 8.20 2.96
C GLY A 15 4.10 9.10 4.08
N ARG A 16 4.28 10.41 3.85
CA ARG A 16 4.69 11.37 4.91
C ARG A 16 3.62 11.51 5.99
N LEU A 17 2.35 11.50 5.60
CA LEU A 17 1.24 11.56 6.54
C LEU A 17 1.14 10.27 7.37
N VAL A 18 1.30 9.12 6.73
CA VAL A 18 1.40 7.82 7.41
C VAL A 18 2.56 7.82 8.40
N THR A 19 3.76 8.22 7.98
CA THR A 19 4.96 8.29 8.82
C THR A 19 4.71 9.14 10.06
N ARG A 20 4.17 10.36 9.89
CA ARG A 20 3.87 11.25 11.02
C ARG A 20 2.89 10.64 11.99
N ARG A 21 1.77 10.07 11.49
CA ARG A 21 0.76 9.44 12.36
C ARG A 21 1.28 8.26 13.16
N LEU A 22 2.17 7.45 12.58
CA LEU A 22 2.81 6.35 13.29
C LEU A 22 3.75 6.87 14.39
N LEU A 23 4.54 7.90 14.09
CA LEU A 23 5.41 8.55 15.09
C LEU A 23 4.60 9.18 16.23
N ASP A 24 3.48 9.85 15.93
CA ASP A 24 2.57 10.44 16.93
C ASP A 24 1.97 9.37 17.87
N ARG A 25 1.91 8.12 17.42
CA ARG A 25 1.50 6.95 18.23
C ARG A 25 2.67 6.31 18.99
N GLY A 26 3.87 6.85 18.88
CA GLY A 26 5.07 6.31 19.54
C GLY A 26 5.65 5.07 18.87
N GLU A 27 5.28 4.79 17.62
CA GLU A 27 5.83 3.65 16.87
C GLU A 27 7.25 3.92 16.37
N ALA A 28 8.07 2.87 16.30
CA ALA A 28 9.35 2.92 15.61
C ALA A 28 9.10 2.82 14.10
N VAL A 29 9.47 3.86 13.35
CA VAL A 29 9.16 3.96 11.92
C VAL A 29 10.41 3.93 11.06
N ARG A 30 10.42 3.03 10.08
CA ARG A 30 11.42 2.99 9.00
C ARG A 30 10.78 3.50 7.71
N VAL A 31 11.42 4.46 7.07
CA VAL A 31 10.96 5.03 5.81
C VAL A 31 11.89 4.59 4.69
N VAL A 32 11.32 4.02 3.62
CA VAL A 32 12.05 3.67 2.40
C VAL A 32 11.67 4.64 1.29
N GLY A 33 12.67 5.25 0.66
CA GLY A 33 12.48 6.19 -0.44
C GLY A 33 13.71 6.37 -1.31
N ARG A 34 13.54 6.85 -2.54
CA ARG A 34 14.60 6.96 -3.55
C ARG A 34 15.40 8.26 -3.48
N SER A 35 14.97 9.25 -2.74
CA SER A 35 15.63 10.55 -2.62
C SER A 35 16.13 10.79 -1.22
N ALA A 36 17.45 10.85 -1.07
CA ALA A 36 18.08 11.22 0.20
C ALA A 36 17.74 12.65 0.63
N GLU A 37 17.52 13.56 -0.33
CA GLU A 37 17.09 14.94 -0.07
C GLU A 37 15.72 14.96 0.60
N ARG A 38 14.74 14.28 0.00
CA ARG A 38 13.40 14.15 0.61
C ARG A 38 13.42 13.38 1.93
N GLY A 39 14.39 12.51 2.12
CA GLY A 39 14.59 11.80 3.38
C GLY A 39 14.98 12.75 4.52
N ARG A 40 15.74 13.81 4.25
CA ARG A 40 16.14 14.83 5.25
C ARG A 40 14.97 15.70 5.73
N GLU A 41 13.88 15.74 4.99
CA GLU A 41 12.67 16.49 5.35
C GLU A 41 11.72 15.71 6.29
N LEU A 42 12.05 14.45 6.58
CA LEU A 42 11.28 13.62 7.51
C LEU A 42 11.55 14.04 8.97
N PRO A 43 10.61 13.77 9.89
CA PRO A 43 10.87 13.93 11.32
C PRO A 43 12.12 13.14 11.75
N GLU A 44 12.91 13.68 12.65
CA GLU A 44 14.17 13.05 13.14
C GLU A 44 13.97 11.65 13.74
N GLN A 45 12.78 11.39 14.27
CA GLN A 45 12.42 10.08 14.84
C GLN A 45 12.23 8.99 13.77
N ALA A 46 12.04 9.37 12.50
CA ALA A 46 11.91 8.42 11.41
C ALA A 46 13.29 7.94 10.93
N GLN A 47 13.51 6.63 10.92
CA GLN A 47 14.72 6.07 10.36
C GLN A 47 14.60 5.98 8.83
N PHE A 48 15.33 6.80 8.11
CA PHE A 48 15.31 6.78 6.64
C PHE A 48 16.30 5.78 6.06
N PHE A 49 15.84 5.04 5.04
CA PHE A 49 16.64 4.14 4.21
C PHE A 49 16.52 4.54 2.75
N LEU A 50 17.65 4.74 2.09
CA LEU A 50 17.67 4.90 0.64
C LEU A 50 17.37 3.54 0.02
N GLY A 51 16.32 3.45 -0.81
CA GLY A 51 15.91 2.21 -1.44
C GLY A 51 14.93 2.44 -2.58
N ASP A 52 14.93 1.50 -3.52
CA ASP A 52 14.07 1.49 -4.69
C ASP A 52 13.30 0.17 -4.75
N VAL A 53 12.00 0.24 -4.91
CA VAL A 53 11.14 -0.95 -5.00
C VAL A 53 11.45 -1.82 -6.23
N ARG A 54 12.10 -1.27 -7.25
CA ARG A 54 12.57 -1.98 -8.43
C ARG A 54 13.84 -2.79 -8.17
N GLU A 55 14.55 -2.47 -7.09
CA GLU A 55 15.83 -3.06 -6.69
C GLU A 55 15.64 -3.84 -5.37
N PRO A 56 15.28 -5.14 -5.42
CA PRO A 56 14.88 -5.92 -4.23
C PRO A 56 15.95 -5.95 -3.13
N GLU A 57 17.22 -5.86 -3.48
CA GLU A 57 18.31 -5.87 -2.52
C GLU A 57 18.25 -4.67 -1.56
N THR A 58 17.78 -3.52 -2.05
CA THR A 58 17.67 -2.29 -1.26
C THR A 58 16.56 -2.36 -0.20
N LEU A 59 15.65 -3.33 -0.32
CA LEU A 59 14.52 -3.53 0.58
C LEU A 59 14.80 -4.47 1.75
N ARG A 60 15.81 -5.35 1.63
CA ARG A 60 16.07 -6.41 2.62
C ARG A 60 16.34 -5.87 4.03
N ILE A 61 17.23 -4.88 4.14
CA ILE A 61 17.60 -4.32 5.45
C ILE A 61 16.45 -3.54 6.07
N PRO A 62 15.82 -2.56 5.38
CA PRO A 62 14.76 -1.78 5.98
C PRO A 62 13.52 -2.59 6.37
N LEU A 63 13.22 -3.70 5.68
CA LEU A 63 12.03 -4.50 5.98
C LEU A 63 12.28 -5.63 6.99
N ARG A 64 13.54 -5.95 7.29
CA ARG A 64 13.86 -7.03 8.22
C ARG A 64 13.30 -6.77 9.62
N GLY A 65 12.50 -7.73 10.13
CA GLY A 65 11.95 -7.70 11.49
C GLY A 65 10.90 -6.62 11.72
N CYS A 66 10.32 -6.04 10.66
CA CYS A 66 9.18 -5.16 10.79
C CYS A 66 7.92 -5.95 11.20
N SER A 67 7.09 -5.36 12.06
CA SER A 67 5.77 -5.91 12.41
C SER A 67 4.72 -5.62 11.34
N ALA A 68 4.91 -4.54 10.58
CA ALA A 68 4.04 -4.16 9.48
C ALA A 68 4.80 -3.40 8.38
N ILE A 69 4.23 -3.41 7.18
CA ILE A 69 4.73 -2.71 6.00
C ILE A 69 3.54 -1.98 5.37
N ILE A 70 3.67 -0.66 5.17
CA ILE A 70 2.69 0.15 4.45
C ILE A 70 3.31 0.58 3.12
N TYR A 71 2.71 0.18 2.01
CA TYR A 71 3.19 0.46 0.66
C TYR A 71 2.38 1.59 0.03
N THR A 72 3.05 2.73 -0.26
CA THR A 72 2.42 3.97 -0.77
C THR A 72 3.08 4.51 -2.03
N VAL A 73 3.80 3.65 -2.78
CA VAL A 73 4.52 4.08 -3.99
C VAL A 73 3.56 4.32 -5.14
N GLU A 74 3.76 5.45 -5.82
CA GLU A 74 3.08 5.80 -7.07
C GLU A 74 4.06 5.68 -8.24
N PRO A 75 3.58 5.31 -9.45
CA PRO A 75 4.42 5.32 -10.65
C PRO A 75 4.82 6.75 -11.04
N GLY A 76 5.84 6.82 -11.87
CA GLY A 76 6.29 8.09 -12.48
C GLY A 76 5.29 8.62 -13.50
N THR A 77 5.68 9.69 -14.19
CA THR A 77 4.84 10.36 -15.21
C THR A 77 5.02 9.77 -16.61
N ASP A 78 6.00 8.93 -16.82
CA ASP A 78 6.22 8.21 -18.09
C ASP A 78 5.71 6.77 -17.96
N PRO A 79 4.65 6.41 -18.71
CA PRO A 79 4.05 5.08 -18.59
C PRO A 79 4.93 3.95 -19.14
N ALA A 80 5.95 4.26 -19.94
CA ALA A 80 6.91 3.32 -20.49
C ALA A 80 8.31 3.46 -19.86
N GLY A 81 8.48 4.43 -18.96
CA GLY A 81 9.76 4.72 -18.32
C GLY A 81 10.12 3.72 -17.23
N PRO A 82 11.28 3.92 -16.60
CA PRO A 82 11.75 3.03 -15.54
C PRO A 82 10.80 2.98 -14.34
N ASP A 83 10.03 4.04 -14.10
CA ASP A 83 9.02 4.16 -13.04
C ASP A 83 7.61 3.84 -13.54
N SER A 84 7.47 3.00 -14.55
CA SER A 84 6.19 2.62 -15.15
C SER A 84 5.25 1.98 -14.12
N PRO A 85 3.94 1.90 -14.40
CA PRO A 85 3.01 1.16 -13.55
C PRO A 85 3.43 -0.28 -13.29
N GLU A 86 3.89 -1.01 -14.30
CA GLU A 86 4.38 -2.38 -14.14
C GLU A 86 5.53 -2.46 -13.14
N SER A 87 6.55 -1.61 -13.31
CA SER A 87 7.76 -1.67 -12.49
C SER A 87 7.53 -1.28 -11.04
N THR A 88 6.56 -0.38 -10.77
CA THR A 88 6.33 0.17 -9.43
C THR A 88 5.18 -0.50 -8.69
N VAL A 89 3.97 -0.57 -9.29
CA VAL A 89 2.79 -1.04 -8.54
C VAL A 89 2.53 -2.54 -8.68
N HIS A 90 3.29 -3.25 -9.50
CA HIS A 90 3.28 -4.71 -9.58
C HIS A 90 4.63 -5.30 -9.15
N THR A 91 5.71 -5.09 -9.94
CA THR A 91 7.03 -5.66 -9.64
C THR A 91 7.56 -5.15 -8.30
N GLY A 92 7.41 -3.85 -8.02
CA GLY A 92 7.81 -3.25 -6.75
C GLY A 92 7.05 -3.84 -5.54
N VAL A 93 5.75 -4.10 -5.70
CA VAL A 93 4.97 -4.79 -4.65
C VAL A 93 5.49 -6.20 -4.42
N ARG A 94 5.75 -6.98 -5.48
CA ARG A 94 6.32 -8.34 -5.37
C ARG A 94 7.68 -8.34 -4.68
N ASN A 95 8.55 -7.40 -5.01
CA ASN A 95 9.86 -7.25 -4.38
C ASN A 95 9.74 -6.94 -2.88
N ALA A 96 8.80 -6.05 -2.52
CA ALA A 96 8.53 -5.74 -1.13
C ALA A 96 7.99 -6.96 -0.35
N LEU A 97 7.07 -7.73 -0.95
CA LEU A 97 6.54 -8.96 -0.37
C LEU A 97 7.64 -10.00 -0.17
N ALA A 98 8.52 -10.20 -1.17
CA ALA A 98 9.63 -11.13 -1.06
C ALA A 98 10.62 -10.73 0.06
N ALA A 99 10.91 -9.43 0.20
CA ALA A 99 11.78 -8.92 1.25
C ALA A 99 11.13 -8.99 2.65
N ALA A 100 9.79 -9.02 2.73
CA ALA A 100 9.03 -9.12 3.98
C ALA A 100 9.15 -10.49 4.68
N TRP A 101 9.42 -11.55 3.93
CA TRP A 101 9.50 -12.94 4.42
C TRP A 101 10.79 -13.28 5.20
N GLY A 102 11.49 -12.30 5.75
CA GLY A 102 12.76 -12.53 6.47
C GLY A 102 12.68 -12.65 7.99
N GLY A 103 11.49 -12.61 8.59
CA GLY A 103 11.29 -12.59 10.04
C GLY A 103 10.61 -13.85 10.60
N ALA A 104 10.71 -14.04 11.94
CA ALA A 104 10.03 -15.14 12.64
C ALA A 104 8.50 -14.98 12.67
N VAL A 105 8.02 -13.75 12.57
CA VAL A 105 6.58 -13.41 12.52
C VAL A 105 6.33 -12.66 11.23
N PRO A 106 5.37 -13.12 10.39
CA PRO A 106 5.03 -12.43 9.15
C PRO A 106 4.45 -11.04 9.43
N PRO A 107 4.95 -9.97 8.78
CA PRO A 107 4.42 -8.63 8.98
C PRO A 107 3.04 -8.48 8.34
N GLN A 108 2.21 -7.59 8.89
CA GLN A 108 1.00 -7.15 8.19
C GLN A 108 1.37 -6.24 7.02
N PHE A 109 0.76 -6.47 5.85
CA PHE A 109 1.03 -5.68 4.65
C PHE A 109 -0.18 -4.82 4.28
N VAL A 110 -0.02 -3.50 4.29
CA VAL A 110 -1.06 -2.56 3.85
C VAL A 110 -0.66 -1.97 2.49
N LEU A 111 -1.46 -2.23 1.47
CA LEU A 111 -1.24 -1.72 0.13
C LEU A 111 -2.17 -0.55 -0.16
N VAL A 112 -1.62 0.62 -0.48
CA VAL A 112 -2.39 1.70 -1.09
C VAL A 112 -2.42 1.47 -2.60
N SER A 113 -3.58 1.05 -3.08
CA SER A 113 -3.91 0.87 -4.49
C SER A 113 -4.71 2.08 -5.00
N GLN A 114 -5.69 1.86 -5.85
CA GLN A 114 -6.66 2.87 -6.28
C GLN A 114 -7.98 2.21 -6.65
N ARG A 115 -9.03 2.99 -6.75
CA ARG A 115 -10.31 2.52 -7.33
C ARG A 115 -10.20 2.31 -8.83
N TYR A 116 -11.21 1.70 -9.41
CA TYR A 116 -11.37 1.33 -10.84
C TYR A 116 -10.47 0.19 -11.31
N VAL A 117 -9.68 -0.46 -10.46
CA VAL A 117 -8.77 -1.55 -10.88
C VAL A 117 -9.51 -2.75 -11.48
N THR A 118 -10.80 -2.92 -11.18
CA THR A 118 -11.63 -3.97 -11.77
C THR A 118 -12.31 -3.55 -13.08
N ARG A 119 -12.20 -2.27 -13.47
CA ARG A 119 -12.81 -1.70 -14.67
C ARG A 119 -11.79 -1.56 -15.79
N ARG A 120 -11.53 -2.65 -16.50
CA ARG A 120 -10.49 -2.70 -17.55
C ARG A 120 -10.70 -1.68 -18.67
N ASP A 121 -11.94 -1.31 -18.96
CA ASP A 121 -12.28 -0.33 -20.00
C ASP A 121 -12.19 1.13 -19.53
N HIS A 122 -11.84 1.36 -18.28
CA HIS A 122 -11.72 2.72 -17.75
C HIS A 122 -10.57 3.47 -18.43
N PRO A 123 -10.72 4.76 -18.82
CA PRO A 123 -9.70 5.53 -19.55
C PRO A 123 -8.33 5.61 -18.85
N MET A 124 -8.28 5.53 -17.52
CA MET A 124 -7.01 5.48 -16.78
C MET A 124 -6.15 4.28 -17.18
N ASN A 125 -6.72 3.22 -17.72
CA ASN A 125 -5.96 2.06 -18.16
C ASN A 125 -5.15 2.32 -19.45
N ALA A 126 -5.46 3.39 -20.18
CA ALA A 126 -4.65 3.84 -21.31
C ALA A 126 -3.25 4.33 -20.87
N TYR A 127 -3.09 4.73 -19.60
CA TYR A 127 -1.80 5.11 -19.06
C TYR A 127 -1.01 3.86 -18.62
N GLY A 128 -0.22 3.30 -19.51
CA GLY A 128 0.67 2.17 -19.25
C GLY A 128 -0.01 0.96 -18.59
N ARG A 129 -1.29 0.73 -18.87
CA ARG A 129 -2.11 -0.32 -18.25
C ARG A 129 -2.15 -0.21 -16.71
N MET A 130 -2.25 1.03 -16.21
CA MET A 130 -2.19 1.34 -14.78
C MET A 130 -3.09 0.46 -13.92
N LEU A 131 -4.35 0.31 -14.31
CA LEU A 131 -5.34 -0.43 -13.53
C LEU A 131 -5.04 -1.94 -13.53
N ASP A 132 -4.61 -2.48 -14.67
CA ASP A 132 -4.24 -3.88 -14.78
C ASP A 132 -3.03 -4.21 -13.89
N TRP A 133 -2.01 -3.34 -13.88
CA TRP A 133 -0.83 -3.56 -13.05
C TRP A 133 -1.09 -3.36 -11.56
N ARG A 134 -1.98 -2.43 -11.20
CA ARG A 134 -2.42 -2.30 -9.80
C ARG A 134 -3.20 -3.53 -9.35
N LEU A 135 -4.12 -4.04 -10.18
CA LEU A 135 -4.86 -5.27 -9.86
C LEU A 135 -3.89 -6.45 -9.70
N ALA A 136 -2.90 -6.59 -10.59
CA ALA A 136 -1.88 -7.62 -10.47
C ALA A 136 -1.03 -7.49 -9.18
N GLY A 137 -0.74 -6.26 -8.75
CA GLY A 137 -0.09 -5.99 -7.47
C GLY A 137 -0.94 -6.39 -6.27
N GLU A 138 -2.25 -6.09 -6.31
CA GLU A 138 -3.20 -6.53 -5.28
C GLU A 138 -3.32 -8.06 -5.22
N ASP A 139 -3.35 -8.72 -6.37
CA ASP A 139 -3.39 -10.18 -6.44
C ASP A 139 -2.12 -10.80 -5.85
N ALA A 140 -0.95 -10.19 -6.10
CA ALA A 140 0.30 -10.62 -5.46
C ALA A 140 0.23 -10.50 -3.93
N VAL A 141 -0.39 -9.44 -3.40
CA VAL A 141 -0.62 -9.27 -1.95
C VAL A 141 -1.55 -10.37 -1.42
N ARG A 142 -2.71 -10.60 -2.07
CA ARG A 142 -3.68 -11.64 -1.66
C ARG A 142 -3.07 -13.05 -1.63
N MET A 143 -2.15 -13.32 -2.58
CA MET A 143 -1.48 -14.62 -2.70
C MET A 143 -0.22 -14.73 -1.85
N SER A 144 0.22 -13.67 -1.20
CA SER A 144 1.49 -13.65 -0.46
C SER A 144 1.51 -14.53 0.79
N GLY A 145 0.34 -14.88 1.34
CA GLY A 145 0.22 -15.55 2.64
C GLY A 145 0.47 -14.64 3.85
N LEU A 146 0.77 -13.36 3.65
CA LEU A 146 0.87 -12.37 4.72
C LEU A 146 -0.52 -11.91 5.15
N PRO A 147 -0.72 -11.52 6.43
CA PRO A 147 -1.88 -10.72 6.80
C PRO A 147 -1.85 -9.40 6.01
N TYR A 148 -2.94 -9.04 5.37
CA TYR A 148 -2.95 -7.86 4.51
C TYR A 148 -4.22 -7.02 4.62
N THR A 149 -4.11 -5.79 4.11
CA THR A 149 -5.23 -4.88 3.83
C THR A 149 -4.95 -4.15 2.51
N VAL A 150 -5.91 -4.11 1.60
CA VAL A 150 -5.81 -3.34 0.35
C VAL A 150 -6.75 -2.15 0.42
N VAL A 151 -6.19 -0.95 0.38
CA VAL A 151 -6.91 0.32 0.39
C VAL A 151 -6.99 0.86 -1.03
N ARG A 152 -8.19 1.08 -1.53
CA ARG A 152 -8.47 1.67 -2.86
C ARG A 152 -9.05 3.07 -2.69
N PRO A 153 -8.21 4.11 -2.56
CA PRO A 153 -8.72 5.46 -2.43
C PRO A 153 -9.48 5.92 -3.67
N SER A 154 -10.49 6.76 -3.47
CA SER A 154 -11.08 7.59 -4.52
C SER A 154 -10.10 8.70 -4.95
N TRP A 155 -10.55 9.70 -5.73
CA TRP A 155 -9.70 10.80 -6.15
C TRP A 155 -9.09 11.54 -4.96
N LEU A 156 -7.76 11.59 -4.92
CA LEU A 156 -7.02 12.15 -3.79
C LEU A 156 -7.06 13.67 -3.78
N THR A 157 -7.44 14.26 -2.65
CA THR A 157 -7.41 15.70 -2.39
C THR A 157 -6.46 16.03 -1.25
N ASP A 158 -6.15 17.32 -1.10
CA ASP A 158 -5.44 17.88 0.05
C ASP A 158 -6.37 18.74 0.94
N LEU A 159 -7.68 18.56 0.80
CA LEU A 159 -8.65 19.25 1.65
C LEU A 159 -8.50 18.75 3.10
N GLU A 160 -8.53 19.70 4.04
CA GLU A 160 -8.37 19.43 5.48
C GLU A 160 -9.71 19.49 6.22
N GLU A 161 -10.82 19.47 5.50
CA GLU A 161 -12.16 19.49 6.10
C GLU A 161 -12.45 18.18 6.85
N ASP A 162 -13.16 18.30 7.95
CA ASP A 162 -13.69 17.14 8.65
C ASP A 162 -14.65 16.38 7.73
N SER A 163 -14.41 15.08 7.59
CA SER A 163 -15.19 14.26 6.69
C SER A 163 -15.57 12.94 7.32
N ARG A 164 -16.79 12.51 7.02
CA ARG A 164 -17.23 11.15 7.29
C ARG A 164 -16.62 10.20 6.27
N ILE A 165 -15.95 9.18 6.75
CA ILE A 165 -15.34 8.16 5.89
C ILE A 165 -16.34 7.07 5.57
N THR A 166 -16.49 6.76 4.28
CA THR A 166 -17.26 5.62 3.81
C THR A 166 -16.32 4.59 3.22
N LEU A 167 -16.40 3.35 3.75
CA LEU A 167 -15.73 2.17 3.22
C LEU A 167 -16.76 1.33 2.47
N GLU A 168 -16.44 0.92 1.24
CA GLU A 168 -17.32 0.12 0.41
C GLU A 168 -16.50 -0.91 -0.42
N GLN A 169 -17.19 -1.86 -1.04
CA GLN A 169 -16.57 -2.91 -1.85
C GLN A 169 -17.29 -3.07 -3.19
N GLY A 170 -16.54 -3.42 -4.24
CA GLY A 170 -17.09 -3.72 -5.56
C GLY A 170 -16.91 -2.61 -6.59
N ASP A 171 -16.07 -1.61 -6.30
CA ASP A 171 -15.60 -0.58 -7.24
C ASP A 171 -16.77 0.17 -7.94
N ARG A 172 -17.83 0.50 -7.18
CA ARG A 172 -19.12 0.92 -7.72
C ARG A 172 -19.28 2.43 -7.81
N ARG A 173 -18.83 3.17 -6.81
CA ARG A 173 -19.11 4.61 -6.67
C ARG A 173 -17.87 5.45 -6.89
N ASP A 174 -18.08 6.65 -7.37
CA ASP A 174 -17.07 7.68 -7.48
C ASP A 174 -17.04 8.59 -6.24
N GLY A 175 -15.99 9.41 -6.11
CA GLY A 175 -15.86 10.36 -5.01
C GLY A 175 -14.45 10.87 -4.84
N TYR A 176 -14.26 11.60 -3.75
CA TYR A 176 -12.98 12.16 -3.33
C TYR A 176 -12.64 11.66 -1.94
N VAL A 177 -11.35 11.68 -1.62
CA VAL A 177 -10.84 11.38 -0.28
C VAL A 177 -9.57 12.17 -0.02
N SER A 178 -9.43 12.72 1.18
CA SER A 178 -8.20 13.42 1.52
C SER A 178 -7.04 12.43 1.71
N ARG A 179 -5.82 12.86 1.37
CA ARG A 179 -4.61 12.06 1.67
C ARG A 179 -4.44 11.84 3.17
N ARG A 180 -4.96 12.76 3.96
CA ARG A 180 -4.99 12.65 5.42
C ARG A 180 -5.84 11.47 5.88
N ASP A 181 -7.02 11.29 5.30
CA ASP A 181 -7.93 10.19 5.63
C ASP A 181 -7.41 8.85 5.12
N VAL A 182 -6.78 8.83 3.95
CA VAL A 182 -6.09 7.62 3.44
C VAL A 182 -4.96 7.19 4.38
N ALA A 183 -4.16 8.14 4.85
CA ALA A 183 -3.09 7.85 5.80
C ALA A 183 -3.64 7.31 7.13
N GLU A 184 -4.75 7.91 7.62
CA GLU A 184 -5.42 7.40 8.81
C GLU A 184 -5.94 5.99 8.62
N ALA A 185 -6.64 5.70 7.52
CA ALA A 185 -7.14 4.36 7.22
C ALA A 185 -6.01 3.31 7.18
N CYS A 186 -4.87 3.64 6.57
CA CYS A 186 -3.70 2.76 6.53
C CYS A 186 -3.16 2.46 7.93
N VAL A 187 -3.10 3.46 8.80
CA VAL A 187 -2.62 3.30 10.18
C VAL A 187 -3.62 2.51 11.00
N GLN A 188 -4.91 2.85 10.92
CA GLN A 188 -5.95 2.14 11.66
C GLN A 188 -6.07 0.67 11.26
N ALA A 189 -5.82 0.33 9.98
CA ALA A 189 -5.80 -1.04 9.51
C ALA A 189 -4.78 -1.93 10.25
N LEU A 190 -3.72 -1.36 10.84
CA LEU A 190 -2.75 -2.11 11.63
C LEU A 190 -3.29 -2.53 13.01
N TYR A 191 -4.22 -1.76 13.56
CA TYR A 191 -4.73 -1.94 14.92
C TYR A 191 -6.12 -2.56 14.96
N CYS A 192 -6.83 -2.60 13.84
CA CYS A 192 -8.17 -3.17 13.72
C CYS A 192 -8.10 -4.61 13.18
N PRO A 193 -8.41 -5.64 13.99
CA PRO A 193 -8.40 -7.04 13.53
C PRO A 193 -9.28 -7.29 12.31
N SER A 194 -10.43 -6.62 12.21
CA SER A 194 -11.35 -6.75 11.07
C SER A 194 -10.84 -6.13 9.76
N ALA A 195 -9.71 -5.40 9.80
CA ALA A 195 -9.07 -4.89 8.59
C ALA A 195 -8.21 -5.95 7.86
N ARG A 196 -8.00 -7.13 8.46
CA ARG A 196 -7.16 -8.18 7.88
C ARG A 196 -7.91 -8.98 6.81
N GLY A 197 -7.26 -9.19 5.68
CA GLY A 197 -7.81 -9.97 4.57
C GLY A 197 -8.94 -9.27 3.83
N VAL A 198 -8.97 -7.94 3.81
CA VAL A 198 -10.01 -7.15 3.14
C VAL A 198 -9.42 -6.21 2.08
N THR A 199 -10.17 -6.06 1.00
CA THR A 199 -9.99 -5.02 -0.02
C THR A 199 -11.20 -4.10 0.00
N PHE A 200 -10.98 -2.79 0.06
CA PHE A 200 -12.08 -1.82 0.09
C PHE A 200 -11.74 -0.53 -0.64
N GLU A 201 -12.75 0.08 -1.22
CA GLU A 201 -12.74 1.46 -1.70
C GLU A 201 -13.08 2.41 -0.55
N MET A 202 -12.45 3.60 -0.55
CA MET A 202 -12.75 4.64 0.43
C MET A 202 -12.99 5.99 -0.22
N ARG A 203 -13.94 6.72 0.34
CA ARG A 203 -14.29 8.08 -0.03
C ARG A 203 -14.73 8.89 1.19
N SER A 204 -14.63 10.21 1.07
CA SER A 204 -15.11 11.15 2.07
C SER A 204 -16.49 11.68 1.70
N GLU A 205 -17.30 11.91 2.70
CA GLU A 205 -18.59 12.60 2.63
C GLU A 205 -18.63 13.72 3.66
N PRO A 206 -19.48 14.75 3.52
CA PRO A 206 -19.66 15.76 4.56
C PRO A 206 -20.02 15.13 5.90
N GLY A 207 -19.37 15.58 6.97
CA GLY A 207 -19.61 15.09 8.34
C GLY A 207 -18.34 14.88 9.12
N SER A 208 -18.44 14.35 10.32
CA SER A 208 -17.29 14.08 11.18
C SER A 208 -16.71 12.70 10.90
N GLY A 209 -15.41 12.57 11.05
CA GLY A 209 -14.68 11.31 10.94
C GLY A 209 -15.13 10.28 11.99
N PRO A 210 -14.81 9.01 11.78
CA PRO A 210 -15.16 7.96 12.72
C PRO A 210 -14.38 8.13 14.04
N ALA A 211 -15.07 7.99 15.15
CA ALA A 211 -14.43 7.90 16.47
C ALA A 211 -13.74 6.53 16.66
N ASP A 212 -14.27 5.50 16.01
CA ASP A 212 -13.77 4.12 16.04
C ASP A 212 -13.80 3.52 14.62
N TRP A 213 -12.70 2.92 14.20
CA TRP A 213 -12.53 2.33 12.86
C TRP A 213 -12.92 0.85 12.82
N GLU A 214 -12.84 0.13 13.92
CA GLU A 214 -13.16 -1.31 13.96
C GLU A 214 -14.57 -1.61 13.44
N PRO A 215 -15.65 -0.86 13.82
CA PRO A 215 -16.98 -1.09 13.27
C PRO A 215 -17.09 -0.83 11.76
N LEU A 216 -16.24 0.04 11.19
CA LEU A 216 -16.21 0.28 9.75
C LEU A 216 -15.62 -0.93 9.01
N PHE A 217 -14.48 -1.44 9.49
CA PHE A 217 -13.83 -2.61 8.90
C PHE A 217 -14.68 -3.88 9.10
N ALA A 218 -15.33 -4.05 10.25
CA ALA A 218 -16.15 -5.22 10.55
C ALA A 218 -17.38 -5.40 9.62
N ARG A 219 -17.77 -4.35 8.89
CA ARG A 219 -18.84 -4.43 7.88
C ARG A 219 -18.36 -4.94 6.52
N LEU A 220 -17.04 -4.98 6.31
CA LEU A 220 -16.46 -5.45 5.06
C LEU A 220 -16.43 -6.98 5.05
N ARG A 221 -16.60 -7.53 3.87
CA ARG A 221 -16.39 -8.97 3.63
C ARG A 221 -14.91 -9.21 3.42
N THR A 222 -14.39 -10.26 4.04
CA THR A 222 -13.04 -10.74 3.74
C THR A 222 -12.95 -11.18 2.27
N ASP A 223 -11.80 -10.96 1.68
CA ASP A 223 -11.52 -11.42 0.33
C ASP A 223 -11.59 -12.96 0.28
N GLU A 224 -12.08 -13.50 -0.81
CA GLU A 224 -12.04 -14.95 -1.01
C GLU A 224 -10.57 -15.42 -1.06
N PRO A 225 -10.23 -16.57 -0.44
CA PRO A 225 -8.88 -17.09 -0.54
C PRO A 225 -8.49 -17.30 -2.00
N ALA A 226 -7.31 -16.80 -2.38
CA ALA A 226 -6.80 -16.97 -3.72
C ALA A 226 -6.71 -18.48 -4.04
N ARG A 227 -7.32 -18.92 -5.14
CA ARG A 227 -7.25 -20.32 -5.55
C ARG A 227 -5.79 -20.70 -5.80
N GLU A 228 -5.34 -21.78 -5.19
CA GLU A 228 -3.93 -22.26 -5.16
C GLU A 228 -3.26 -22.41 -6.55
N ALA A 229 -4.03 -22.49 -7.63
CA ALA A 229 -3.52 -22.69 -8.99
C ALA A 229 -2.68 -21.52 -9.54
N GLY A 230 -2.82 -20.30 -9.02
CA GLY A 230 -2.06 -19.12 -9.47
C GLY A 230 -0.85 -18.77 -8.60
N ALA A 231 -0.81 -19.24 -7.37
CA ALA A 231 0.16 -18.79 -6.37
C ALA A 231 1.62 -19.13 -6.71
N ARG A 232 1.88 -20.28 -7.31
CA ARG A 232 3.26 -20.72 -7.66
C ARG A 232 3.87 -19.95 -8.82
N GLN A 233 3.06 -19.43 -9.74
CA GLN A 233 3.55 -18.76 -10.97
C GLN A 233 3.91 -17.29 -10.73
N LEU A 234 3.31 -16.63 -9.72
CA LEU A 234 3.51 -15.22 -9.41
C LEU A 234 4.67 -14.97 -8.44
N LEU A 235 5.08 -15.95 -7.66
CA LEU A 235 6.19 -15.85 -6.72
C LEU A 235 7.55 -16.27 -7.31
N ALA A 236 7.60 -16.78 -8.55
CA ALA A 236 8.85 -17.12 -9.20
C ALA A 236 9.68 -15.85 -9.47
N PRO A 237 11.01 -15.90 -9.22
CA PRO A 237 11.90 -14.78 -9.54
C PRO A 237 11.79 -14.41 -11.03
N VAL A 238 11.85 -13.13 -11.34
CA VAL A 238 11.73 -12.58 -12.71
C VAL A 238 12.90 -13.03 -13.62
N ALA A 239 13.95 -13.64 -13.07
CA ALA A 239 15.17 -14.03 -13.79
C ALA A 239 15.00 -15.17 -14.82
N ASP A 240 13.91 -15.95 -14.79
CA ASP A 240 13.76 -17.16 -15.64
C ASP A 240 12.84 -16.99 -16.86
N ARG A 241 12.53 -15.78 -17.29
CA ARG A 241 11.75 -15.52 -18.52
C ARG A 241 12.59 -14.95 -19.67
N ALA A 242 13.82 -15.36 -19.80
CA ALA A 242 14.57 -15.19 -21.04
C ALA A 242 14.58 -16.54 -21.78
N ILE A 243 14.08 -16.48 -23.02
CA ILE A 243 14.23 -17.51 -24.06
C ILE A 243 13.24 -18.70 -23.98
N ALA A 244 12.11 -18.58 -24.62
CA ALA A 244 11.56 -19.58 -25.54
C ALA A 244 10.66 -18.87 -26.54
#